data_7662a6c1837d1ffe1e2f12b01e476ec6
#
_entry.id   7662a6c1837d1ffe1e2f12b01e476ec6
#
_cell.length_a   1.000
_cell.length_b   1.000
_cell.length_c   1.000
_cell.angle_alpha   90.00
_cell.angle_beta   90.00
_cell.angle_gamma   90.00
#
_symmetry.space_group_name_H-M   'P 1'
#
loop_
_entity.id
_entity.type
_entity.pdbx_description
1 polymer ?
#
loop_
_entity_poly.entity_id
_entity_poly.type
_entity_poly.pdbx_seq_one_letter_code
_entity_poly.pdbx_strand_id
1 'polypeptide(L)'
;MKKLEEYLKLTQEELFDKLREIHKDNTKSIRKNGYLLIQGEAPIMLIAHLDTVHTEKVKHICVSEDKNILMSPQGIGGDDRCGVYALEKIYTKSKIKPWLLYTCDEEIGGKGASLFCEEYKKINYRID
;
A
#
# COMPACT_ATOMS: atom_id res chain seq x y z
N MET A 1 8.56 12.78 6.47
CA MET A 1 7.76 12.43 7.64
C MET A 1 6.28 12.76 7.49
N LYS A 2 5.87 14.02 7.24
CA LYS A 2 4.43 14.40 7.11
C LYS A 2 3.59 13.46 6.21
N LYS A 3 4.10 13.03 5.06
CA LYS A 3 3.36 12.13 4.16
C LYS A 3 3.22 10.70 4.70
N LEU A 4 4.22 10.18 5.43
CA LEU A 4 4.10 8.90 6.14
C LEU A 4 3.03 9.00 7.24
N GLU A 5 3.04 10.06 8.03
CA GLU A 5 2.03 10.28 9.08
C GLU A 5 0.60 10.32 8.51
N GLU A 6 0.41 10.88 7.31
CA GLU A 6 -0.89 10.82 6.63
C GLU A 6 -1.32 9.37 6.36
N TYR A 7 -0.43 8.52 5.85
CA TYR A 7 -0.75 7.12 5.55
C TYR A 7 -1.04 6.32 6.83
N LEU A 8 -0.29 6.58 7.90
CA LEU A 8 -0.50 5.93 9.19
C LEU A 8 -1.88 6.23 9.81
N LYS A 9 -2.44 7.40 9.52
CA LYS A 9 -3.73 7.86 10.06
C LYS A 9 -4.95 7.39 9.26
N LEU A 10 -4.77 6.80 8.09
CA LEU A 10 -5.88 6.36 7.25
C LEU A 10 -6.31 4.93 7.61
N THR A 11 -7.59 4.64 7.44
CA THR A 11 -8.08 3.25 7.40
C THR A 11 -7.62 2.56 6.12
N GLN A 12 -7.76 1.24 6.05
CA GLN A 12 -7.47 0.49 4.82
C GLN A 12 -8.25 1.06 3.62
N GLU A 13 -9.54 1.29 3.80
CA GLU A 13 -10.42 1.79 2.74
C GLU A 13 -10.04 3.22 2.30
N GLU A 14 -9.80 4.10 3.27
CA GLU A 14 -9.36 5.48 2.98
C GLU A 14 -8.02 5.52 2.22
N LEU A 15 -7.08 4.64 2.61
CA LEU A 15 -5.78 4.55 1.95
C LEU A 15 -5.92 3.96 0.54
N PHE A 16 -6.76 2.94 0.37
CA PHE A 16 -7.07 2.36 -0.93
C PHE A 16 -7.62 3.42 -1.90
N ASP A 17 -8.62 4.18 -1.47
CA ASP A 17 -9.23 5.23 -2.28
C ASP A 17 -8.24 6.36 -2.61
N LYS A 18 -7.37 6.73 -1.66
CA LYS A 18 -6.31 7.71 -1.87
C LYS A 18 -5.30 7.26 -2.92
N LEU A 19 -4.81 6.02 -2.83
CA LEU A 19 -3.86 5.46 -3.80
C LEU A 19 -4.48 5.30 -5.18
N ARG A 20 -5.74 4.88 -5.25
CA ARG A 20 -6.51 4.82 -6.49
C ARG A 20 -6.59 6.19 -7.18
N GLU A 21 -6.84 7.25 -6.46
CA GLU A 21 -6.88 8.61 -7.02
C GLU A 21 -5.50 9.10 -7.45
N ILE A 22 -4.45 8.82 -6.66
CA ILE A 22 -3.05 9.17 -7.02
C ILE A 22 -2.65 8.50 -8.34
N HIS A 23 -3.04 7.24 -8.55
CA HIS A 23 -2.61 6.43 -9.69
C HIS A 23 -3.70 6.23 -10.75
N LYS A 24 -4.74 7.05 -10.78
CA LYS A 24 -5.89 6.88 -11.69
C LYS A 24 -5.53 6.67 -13.16
N ASP A 25 -4.47 7.34 -13.64
CA ASP A 25 -4.04 7.24 -15.03
C ASP A 25 -3.14 6.02 -15.32
N ASN A 26 -2.66 5.35 -14.27
CA ASN A 26 -1.75 4.21 -14.36
C ASN A 26 -2.33 2.92 -13.74
N THR A 27 -3.57 2.96 -13.29
CA THR A 27 -4.23 1.78 -12.74
C THR A 27 -4.47 0.75 -13.84
N LYS A 28 -3.92 -0.44 -13.67
CA LYS A 28 -4.04 -1.56 -14.61
C LYS A 28 -5.21 -2.48 -14.28
N SER A 29 -5.39 -2.78 -13.01
CA SER A 29 -6.48 -3.61 -12.52
C SER A 29 -6.83 -3.21 -11.09
N ILE A 30 -8.10 -3.31 -10.74
CA ILE A 30 -8.61 -2.93 -9.44
C ILE A 30 -9.74 -3.86 -8.99
N ARG A 31 -9.66 -4.27 -7.74
CA ARG A 31 -10.77 -4.91 -7.00
C ARG A 31 -10.95 -4.19 -5.68
N LYS A 32 -12.05 -3.47 -5.53
CA LYS A 32 -12.37 -2.80 -4.26
C LYS A 32 -12.39 -3.83 -3.12
N ASN A 33 -11.76 -3.50 -1.99
CA ASN A 33 -11.54 -4.39 -0.85
C ASN A 33 -10.71 -5.66 -1.18
N GLY A 34 -9.95 -5.64 -2.25
CA GLY A 34 -9.09 -6.74 -2.66
C GLY A 34 -7.69 -6.27 -3.01
N TYR A 35 -7.53 -5.65 -4.17
CA TYR A 35 -6.21 -5.18 -4.60
C TYR A 35 -6.29 -4.00 -5.56
N LEU A 36 -5.18 -3.29 -5.68
CA LEU A 36 -4.93 -2.24 -6.67
C LEU A 36 -3.60 -2.51 -7.36
N LEU A 37 -3.63 -2.78 -8.67
CA LEU A 37 -2.45 -3.00 -9.50
C LEU A 37 -2.16 -1.76 -10.32
N ILE A 38 -0.97 -1.20 -10.15
CA ILE A 38 -0.46 -0.05 -10.87
C ILE A 38 0.54 -0.53 -11.93
N GLN A 39 0.35 -0.06 -13.15
CA GLN A 39 1.21 -0.42 -14.27
C GLN A 39 2.61 0.15 -14.12
N GLY A 40 3.61 -0.70 -14.38
CA GLY A 40 5.01 -0.34 -14.49
C GLY A 40 5.57 -0.68 -15.87
N GLU A 41 6.86 -0.45 -16.04
CA GLU A 41 7.63 -0.73 -17.24
C GLU A 41 8.75 -1.75 -16.97
N ALA A 42 9.30 -1.74 -15.74
CA ALA A 42 10.33 -2.69 -15.34
C ALA A 42 9.72 -4.07 -15.02
N PRO A 43 10.45 -5.19 -15.28
CA PRO A 43 10.00 -6.55 -14.94
C PRO A 43 10.11 -6.84 -13.44
N ILE A 44 9.63 -5.91 -12.60
CA ILE A 44 9.67 -5.97 -11.14
C ILE A 44 8.31 -5.52 -10.62
N MET A 45 7.74 -6.29 -9.72
CA MET A 45 6.54 -5.92 -8.97
C MET A 45 6.88 -5.76 -7.49
N LEU A 46 6.59 -4.59 -6.96
CA LEU A 46 6.70 -4.28 -5.54
C LEU A 46 5.32 -4.40 -4.90
N ILE A 47 5.26 -5.01 -3.72
CA ILE A 47 4.00 -5.34 -3.05
C ILE A 47 4.01 -4.76 -1.64
N ALA A 48 2.88 -4.21 -1.22
CA ALA A 48 2.61 -3.80 0.15
C ALA A 48 1.13 -4.02 0.48
N HIS A 49 0.83 -4.32 1.75
CA HIS A 49 -0.57 -4.43 2.17
C HIS A 49 -1.08 -3.16 2.86
N LEU A 50 -2.38 -2.95 2.80
CA LEU A 50 -3.01 -1.70 3.26
C LEU A 50 -3.63 -1.79 4.64
N ASP A 51 -3.91 -3.00 5.13
CA ASP A 51 -4.44 -3.23 6.46
C ASP A 51 -3.36 -3.24 7.53
N THR A 52 -3.77 -3.27 8.76
CA THR A 52 -2.94 -3.40 9.94
C THR A 52 -3.66 -4.29 10.96
N VAL A 53 -2.91 -4.87 11.89
CA VAL A 53 -3.51 -5.66 13.00
C VAL A 53 -4.32 -4.82 13.98
N HIS A 54 -4.24 -3.49 13.90
CA HIS A 54 -4.90 -2.59 14.83
C HIS A 54 -6.32 -2.27 14.36
N THR A 55 -7.28 -2.38 15.26
CA THR A 55 -8.70 -2.10 15.00
C THR A 55 -9.04 -0.61 15.11
N GLU A 56 -8.24 0.14 15.87
CA GLU A 56 -8.45 1.56 16.05
C GLU A 56 -7.67 2.38 15.05
N LYS A 57 -8.31 3.43 14.54
CA LYS A 57 -7.65 4.43 13.70
C LYS A 57 -6.60 5.20 14.51
N VAL A 58 -5.42 5.40 13.97
CA VAL A 58 -4.37 6.21 14.59
C VAL A 58 -4.84 7.66 14.70
N LYS A 59 -4.97 8.15 15.92
CA LYS A 59 -5.38 9.52 16.25
C LYS A 59 -4.18 10.39 16.64
N HIS A 60 -3.30 9.81 17.44
CA HIS A 60 -2.13 10.51 17.98
C HIS A 60 -0.85 9.82 17.57
N ILE A 61 0.11 10.59 17.06
CA ILE A 61 1.46 10.13 16.76
C ILE A 61 2.42 10.88 17.67
N CYS A 62 3.17 10.12 18.46
CA CYS A 62 4.28 10.62 19.26
C CYS A 62 5.57 10.48 18.47
N VAL A 63 6.40 11.51 18.49
CA VAL A 63 7.69 11.54 17.81
C VAL A 63 8.78 11.65 18.87
N SER A 64 9.83 10.82 18.78
CA SER A 64 10.98 10.92 19.66
C SER A 64 11.71 12.27 19.49
N GLU A 65 12.48 12.68 20.51
CA GLU A 65 13.22 13.94 20.49
C GLU A 65 14.18 14.03 19.28
N ASP A 66 14.85 12.94 18.96
CA ASP A 66 15.74 12.80 17.80
C ASP A 66 15.00 12.63 16.46
N LYS A 67 13.67 12.59 16.48
CA LYS A 67 12.77 12.41 15.32
C LYS A 67 12.95 11.11 14.54
N ASN A 68 13.55 10.10 15.12
CA ASN A 68 13.82 8.81 14.47
C ASN A 68 12.75 7.75 14.75
N ILE A 69 11.92 7.94 15.76
CA ILE A 69 10.88 6.98 16.17
C ILE A 69 9.52 7.65 16.15
N LEU A 70 8.55 6.96 15.53
CA LEU A 70 7.13 7.29 15.60
C LEU A 70 6.40 6.20 16.40
N MET A 71 5.54 6.61 17.29
CA MET A 71 4.70 5.72 18.10
C MET A 71 3.27 6.23 18.18
N SER A 72 2.33 5.33 18.44
CA SER A 72 0.94 5.68 18.72
C SER A 72 0.37 4.77 19.81
N PRO A 73 -0.40 5.32 20.77
CA PRO A 73 -1.10 4.51 21.75
C PRO A 73 -2.20 3.62 21.15
N GLN A 74 -2.69 3.93 19.95
CA GLN A 74 -3.62 3.10 19.19
C GLN A 74 -2.94 1.98 18.40
N GLY A 75 -1.60 1.88 18.46
CA GLY A 75 -0.79 1.11 17.53
C GLY A 75 -0.49 1.91 16.27
N ILE A 76 0.79 1.98 15.88
CA ILE A 76 1.23 2.85 14.77
C ILE A 76 0.91 2.26 13.39
N GLY A 77 0.80 0.92 13.28
CA GLY A 77 0.52 0.26 12.00
C GLY A 77 1.63 0.45 10.96
N GLY A 78 2.89 0.49 11.40
CA GLY A 78 4.03 0.63 10.50
C GLY A 78 4.14 -0.52 9.50
N ASP A 79 3.75 -1.70 9.91
CA ASP A 79 3.48 -2.87 9.09
C ASP A 79 2.03 -2.79 8.55
N ASP A 80 1.77 -2.54 7.24
CA ASP A 80 2.83 -2.27 6.23
C ASP A 80 2.73 -0.84 5.64
N ARG A 81 2.25 0.14 6.43
CA ARG A 81 2.12 1.53 5.98
C ARG A 81 3.46 2.17 5.64
N CYS A 82 4.55 1.69 6.27
CA CYS A 82 5.90 2.09 5.90
C CYS A 82 6.29 1.53 4.53
N GLY A 83 5.91 0.29 4.23
CA GLY A 83 6.06 -0.31 2.91
C GLY A 83 5.30 0.47 1.85
N VAL A 84 4.02 0.77 2.06
CA VAL A 84 3.23 1.62 1.15
C VAL A 84 3.94 2.95 0.87
N TYR A 85 4.42 3.62 1.91
CA TYR A 85 5.15 4.87 1.74
C TYR A 85 6.45 4.70 0.94
N ALA A 86 7.20 3.62 1.21
CA ALA A 86 8.43 3.31 0.49
C ALA A 86 8.15 3.05 -1.00
N LEU A 87 7.12 2.27 -1.32
CA LEU A 87 6.70 1.97 -2.70
C LEU A 87 6.36 3.26 -3.46
N GLU A 88 5.59 4.14 -2.86
CA GLU A 88 5.25 5.44 -3.45
C GLU A 88 6.50 6.30 -3.73
N LYS A 89 7.47 6.28 -2.82
CA LYS A 89 8.75 6.98 -3.01
C LYS A 89 9.58 6.38 -4.13
N ILE A 90 9.68 5.06 -4.19
CA ILE A 90 10.41 4.35 -5.24
C ILE A 90 9.75 4.64 -6.58
N TYR A 91 8.44 4.47 -6.69
CA TYR A 91 7.70 4.73 -7.93
C TYR A 91 7.91 6.16 -8.43
N THR A 92 7.77 7.15 -7.55
CA THR A 92 7.93 8.57 -7.90
C THR A 92 9.35 8.89 -8.39
N LYS A 93 10.37 8.30 -7.76
CA LYS A 93 11.79 8.62 -8.04
C LYS A 93 12.39 7.79 -9.17
N SER A 94 11.83 6.63 -9.48
CA SER A 94 12.36 5.75 -10.51
C SER A 94 12.17 6.34 -11.90
N LYS A 95 13.19 6.25 -12.74
CA LYS A 95 13.10 6.61 -14.17
C LYS A 95 12.27 5.59 -14.94
N ILE A 96 12.53 4.30 -14.70
CA ILE A 96 11.77 3.18 -15.24
C ILE A 96 10.89 2.68 -14.10
N LYS A 97 9.58 2.75 -14.26
CA LYS A 97 8.61 2.49 -13.18
C LYS A 97 8.49 1.00 -12.88
N PRO A 98 8.63 0.55 -11.62
CA PRO A 98 8.22 -0.79 -11.24
C PRO A 98 6.69 -0.92 -11.28
N TRP A 99 6.16 -2.14 -11.35
CA TRP A 99 4.77 -2.42 -11.05
C TRP A 99 4.54 -2.29 -9.55
N LEU A 100 3.38 -1.78 -9.12
CA LEU A 100 2.99 -1.76 -7.72
C LEU A 100 1.72 -2.59 -7.54
N LEU A 101 1.71 -3.42 -6.51
CA LEU A 101 0.54 -4.15 -6.07
C LEU A 101 0.24 -3.80 -4.61
N TYR A 102 -0.89 -3.17 -4.38
CA TYR A 102 -1.42 -2.92 -3.05
C TYR A 102 -2.53 -3.93 -2.76
N THR A 103 -2.42 -4.65 -1.63
CA THR A 103 -3.38 -5.68 -1.26
C THR A 103 -4.14 -5.31 0.00
N CYS A 104 -5.37 -5.80 0.12
CA CYS A 104 -6.19 -5.67 1.31
C CYS A 104 -6.19 -6.98 2.10
N ASP A 105 -6.49 -6.89 3.42
CA ASP A 105 -6.74 -8.03 4.28
C ASP A 105 -5.61 -9.07 4.32
N GLU A 106 -4.36 -8.59 4.36
CA GLU A 106 -3.18 -9.44 4.54
C GLU A 106 -3.21 -10.09 5.91
N GLU A 107 -3.45 -9.31 6.96
CA GLU A 107 -3.43 -9.71 8.38
C GLU A 107 -4.55 -10.68 8.78
N ILE A 108 -5.53 -10.87 7.91
CA ILE A 108 -6.65 -11.79 8.11
C ILE A 108 -6.71 -12.88 7.03
N GLY A 109 -5.54 -13.31 6.57
CA GLY A 109 -5.36 -14.48 5.69
C GLY A 109 -4.99 -14.17 4.25
N GLY A 110 -4.43 -12.99 3.94
CA GLY A 110 -3.91 -12.65 2.62
C GLY A 110 -4.96 -12.65 1.51
N LYS A 111 -6.18 -12.21 1.83
CA LYS A 111 -7.34 -12.33 0.93
C LYS A 111 -7.15 -11.58 -0.39
N GLY A 112 -6.64 -10.35 -0.32
CA GLY A 112 -6.40 -9.54 -1.51
C GLY A 112 -5.32 -10.11 -2.41
N ALA A 113 -4.24 -10.63 -1.84
CA ALA A 113 -3.17 -11.29 -2.59
C ALA A 113 -3.67 -12.59 -3.26
N SER A 114 -4.46 -13.40 -2.55
CA SER A 114 -5.08 -14.60 -3.12
C SER A 114 -6.00 -14.28 -4.29
N LEU A 115 -6.84 -13.26 -4.13
CA LEU A 115 -7.74 -12.78 -5.19
C LEU A 115 -6.95 -12.30 -6.42
N PHE A 116 -5.88 -11.56 -6.22
CA PHE A 116 -5.00 -11.13 -7.31
C PHE A 116 -4.40 -12.34 -8.04
N CYS A 117 -3.87 -13.33 -7.33
CA CYS A 117 -3.30 -14.54 -7.93
C CYS A 117 -4.32 -15.34 -8.75
N GLU A 118 -5.56 -15.42 -8.30
CA GLU A 118 -6.65 -16.08 -9.03
C GLU A 118 -7.02 -15.32 -10.31
N GLU A 119 -7.11 -14.00 -10.23
CA GLU A 119 -7.46 -13.16 -11.37
C GLU A 119 -6.30 -12.98 -12.35
N TYR A 120 -5.06 -12.92 -11.87
CA TYR A 120 -3.88 -12.81 -12.70
C TYR A 120 -3.77 -13.96 -13.72
N LYS A 121 -4.15 -15.17 -13.36
CA LYS A 121 -4.22 -16.30 -14.28
C LYS A 121 -5.21 -16.10 -15.44
N LYS A 122 -6.21 -15.25 -15.24
CA LYS A 122 -7.25 -14.92 -16.25
C LYS A 122 -6.89 -13.69 -17.07
N ILE A 123 -6.06 -12.83 -16.53
CA ILE A 123 -5.61 -11.60 -17.17
C ILE A 123 -4.30 -11.95 -17.87
N ASN A 124 -4.28 -12.02 -19.19
CA ASN A 124 -3.06 -12.30 -20.00
C ASN A 124 -1.97 -11.19 -19.82
N TYR A 125 -1.59 -10.89 -18.59
CA TYR A 125 -0.46 -10.04 -18.29
C TYR A 125 0.75 -10.89 -17.92
N ARG A 126 1.83 -10.69 -18.64
CA ARG A 126 3.15 -11.09 -18.19
C ARG A 126 3.86 -9.86 -17.65
N ILE A 127 4.34 -9.96 -16.44
CA ILE A 127 5.36 -9.08 -15.88
C ILE A 127 6.67 -9.78 -16.20
N ASP A 128 7.09 -9.68 -17.45
CA ASP A 128 8.35 -10.27 -17.91
C ASP A 128 9.49 -9.29 -17.67
#